data_87d6ff889fe31a6ea6affc2c41f0d503
#
_entry.id   87d6ff889fe31a6ea6affc2c41f0d503
#
_cell.length_a   1.000
_cell.length_b   1.000
_cell.length_c   1.000
_cell.angle_alpha   90.00
_cell.angle_beta   90.00
_cell.angle_gamma   90.00
#
_symmetry.space_group_name_H-M   'P 1'
#
loop_
_entity.id
_entity.type
_entity.pdbx_description
1 polymer ?
#
loop_
_entity_poly.entity_id
_entity_poly.type
_entity_poly.pdbx_seq_one_letter_code
_entity_poly.pdbx_strand_id
1 'polypeptide(L)'
;KNKNIKGNIYLGAFDFTYNAHNWVARGNADYGYVSDAKTISAIRKPGTQYVKPYESNQVFGSHAIATSIEVGYDIFSQIAKLRADRQKLYVFGHFEYYNSCIGSSKEYTSKKIFAGGLNYYPLPQVCVKAEYSYRKFKSQYNDEPALNIGVAYQGQFL
;
A
#
# COMPACT_ATOMS: atom_id res chain seq x y z
N LYS A 1 17.85 -2.65 39.21
CA LYS A 1 16.69 -1.72 39.19
C LYS A 1 15.97 -1.90 37.88
N ASN A 2 14.76 -2.47 37.89
CA ASN A 2 13.89 -2.52 36.72
C ASN A 2 13.45 -1.10 36.39
N LYS A 3 13.94 -0.58 35.28
CA LYS A 3 13.50 0.71 34.77
C LYS A 3 12.18 0.48 34.05
N ASN A 4 11.06 0.97 34.60
CA ASN A 4 9.79 0.96 33.88
C ASN A 4 9.91 1.89 32.69
N ILE A 5 9.91 1.32 31.48
CA ILE A 5 9.93 2.08 30.24
C ILE A 5 8.48 2.20 29.80
N LYS A 6 8.05 3.44 29.59
CA LYS A 6 6.71 3.77 29.09
C LYS A 6 6.90 4.37 27.70
N GLY A 7 6.19 3.83 26.71
CA GLY A 7 6.11 4.40 25.38
C GLY A 7 4.66 4.69 25.02
N ASN A 8 4.44 5.78 24.29
CA ASN A 8 3.14 6.12 23.72
C ASN A 8 3.17 5.83 22.22
N ILE A 9 2.05 5.36 21.69
CA ILE A 9 1.83 5.16 20.26
C ILE A 9 0.76 6.16 19.83
N TYR A 10 1.06 6.91 18.79
CA TYR A 10 0.14 7.82 18.12
C TYR A 10 -0.09 7.33 16.70
N LEU A 11 -1.36 7.26 16.31
CA LEU A 11 -1.76 6.84 14.96
C LEU A 11 -2.66 7.93 14.37
N GLY A 12 -2.39 8.27 13.10
CA GLY A 12 -3.24 9.12 12.30
C GLY A 12 -3.48 8.46 10.96
N ALA A 13 -4.74 8.51 10.50
CA ALA A 13 -5.14 7.96 9.21
C ALA A 13 -6.03 8.96 8.48
N PHE A 14 -5.88 9.02 7.17
CA PHE A 14 -6.73 9.80 6.27
C PHE A 14 -6.99 8.97 5.03
N ASP A 15 -8.24 8.94 4.58
CA ASP A 15 -8.63 8.33 3.31
C ASP A 15 -9.60 9.22 2.55
N PHE A 16 -9.61 9.08 1.23
CA PHE A 16 -10.57 9.75 0.37
C PHE A 16 -10.95 8.88 -0.82
N THR A 17 -12.16 9.12 -1.32
CA THR A 17 -12.66 8.57 -2.58
C THR A 17 -13.37 9.67 -3.36
N TYR A 18 -13.05 9.77 -4.63
CA TYR A 18 -13.70 10.65 -5.60
C TYR A 18 -14.24 9.82 -6.75
N ASN A 19 -15.51 10.02 -7.09
CA ASN A 19 -16.15 9.32 -8.22
C ASN A 19 -17.12 10.28 -8.90
N ALA A 20 -16.64 11.02 -9.88
CA ALA A 20 -17.43 11.94 -10.69
C ALA A 20 -16.77 12.18 -12.04
N HIS A 21 -17.56 12.64 -13.03
CA HIS A 21 -17.07 13.04 -14.36
C HIS A 21 -16.25 11.97 -15.08
N ASN A 22 -16.64 10.68 -14.91
CA ASN A 22 -15.93 9.50 -15.45
C ASN A 22 -14.54 9.26 -14.84
N TRP A 23 -14.14 10.02 -13.82
CA TRP A 23 -12.96 9.82 -13.04
C TRP A 23 -13.27 9.04 -11.75
N VAL A 24 -12.38 8.16 -11.39
CA VAL A 24 -12.33 7.55 -10.07
C VAL A 24 -10.96 7.85 -9.48
N ALA A 25 -10.91 8.41 -8.29
CA ALA A 25 -9.68 8.58 -7.55
C ALA A 25 -9.90 8.12 -6.12
N ARG A 26 -8.93 7.42 -5.55
CA ARG A 26 -8.92 7.02 -4.16
C ARG A 26 -7.51 7.05 -3.62
N GLY A 27 -7.39 7.31 -2.34
CA GLY A 27 -6.09 7.31 -1.70
C GLY A 27 -6.23 7.27 -0.20
N ASN A 28 -5.14 6.89 0.44
CA ASN A 28 -5.00 6.89 1.88
C ASN A 28 -3.62 7.37 2.31
N ALA A 29 -3.53 7.86 3.52
CA ALA A 29 -2.28 8.17 4.18
C ALA A 29 -2.39 7.79 5.65
N ASP A 30 -1.51 6.90 6.10
CA ASP A 30 -1.42 6.42 7.46
C ASP A 30 -0.07 6.83 8.04
N TYR A 31 -0.08 7.33 9.24
CA TYR A 31 1.11 7.72 9.96
C TYR A 31 1.08 7.19 11.39
N GLY A 32 2.19 6.57 11.80
CA GLY A 32 2.39 6.10 13.15
C GLY A 32 3.65 6.71 13.78
N TYR A 33 3.56 7.05 15.05
CA TYR A 33 4.67 7.49 15.86
C TYR A 33 4.75 6.74 17.18
N VAL A 34 5.95 6.27 17.53
CA VAL A 34 6.23 5.60 18.80
C VAL A 34 7.24 6.43 19.57
N SER A 35 6.83 6.94 20.75
CA SER A 35 7.75 7.63 21.65
C SER A 35 8.76 6.63 22.26
N ASP A 36 9.94 7.13 22.61
CA ASP A 36 10.99 6.33 23.26
C ASP A 36 11.43 5.07 22.51
N ALA A 37 11.25 5.02 21.17
CA ALA A 37 11.62 3.90 20.34
C ALA A 37 13.11 3.45 20.55
N LYS A 38 14.01 4.40 20.78
CA LYS A 38 15.42 4.11 21.07
C LYS A 38 15.58 3.38 22.41
N THR A 39 14.87 3.82 23.45
CA THR A 39 14.92 3.21 24.78
C THR A 39 14.29 1.82 24.76
N ILE A 40 13.18 1.66 24.05
CA ILE A 40 12.50 0.37 23.85
C ILE A 40 13.45 -0.61 23.10
N SER A 41 14.16 -0.14 22.09
CA SER A 41 15.13 -0.95 21.35
C SER A 41 16.30 -1.41 22.22
N ALA A 42 16.73 -0.59 23.17
CA ALA A 42 17.84 -0.91 24.07
C ALA A 42 17.52 -1.98 25.13
N ILE A 43 16.23 -2.28 25.39
CA ILE A 43 15.82 -3.33 26.34
C ILE A 43 16.08 -4.72 25.80
N ARG A 44 16.21 -4.87 24.50
CA ARG A 44 16.49 -6.15 23.86
C ARG A 44 17.89 -6.60 24.28
N LYS A 45 17.97 -7.47 25.35
CA LYS A 45 19.23 -8.02 25.83
C LYS A 45 20.00 -8.69 24.68
N PRO A 46 21.27 -8.35 24.48
CA PRO A 46 22.16 -9.18 23.66
C PRO A 46 22.23 -10.55 24.34
N GLY A 47 21.85 -11.62 23.66
CA GLY A 47 22.04 -12.98 24.18
C GLY A 47 20.82 -13.89 24.27
N THR A 48 19.60 -13.44 24.04
CA THR A 48 18.48 -14.37 23.83
C THR A 48 18.60 -14.98 22.45
N GLN A 49 18.80 -16.27 22.43
CA GLN A 49 19.17 -17.13 21.28
C GLN A 49 18.06 -17.30 20.21
N TYR A 50 17.23 -16.28 20.00
CA TYR A 50 16.19 -16.30 18.99
C TYR A 50 16.54 -15.34 17.88
N VAL A 51 16.88 -15.95 16.76
CA VAL A 51 16.90 -15.39 15.41
C VAL A 51 18.19 -14.68 15.01
N LYS A 52 19.19 -15.43 14.62
CA LYS A 52 19.96 -15.03 13.43
C LYS A 52 19.00 -15.14 12.23
N PRO A 53 18.84 -14.09 11.39
CA PRO A 53 19.92 -13.24 10.85
C PRO A 53 19.77 -11.74 11.14
N TYR A 54 19.06 -11.33 12.17
CA TYR A 54 18.96 -9.89 12.46
C TYR A 54 20.11 -9.50 13.40
N GLU A 55 21.01 -8.64 12.89
CA GLU A 55 22.11 -8.10 13.68
C GLU A 55 21.59 -7.39 14.95
N SER A 56 22.36 -7.51 16.02
CA SER A 56 22.06 -7.05 17.38
C SER A 56 21.78 -5.54 17.55
N ASN A 57 21.81 -4.75 16.48
CA ASN A 57 21.66 -3.31 16.48
C ASN A 57 20.40 -2.81 15.76
N GLN A 58 19.42 -3.68 15.52
CA GLN A 58 18.17 -3.24 14.92
C GLN A 58 17.35 -2.42 15.93
N VAL A 59 17.35 -1.11 15.74
CA VAL A 59 16.53 -0.17 16.51
C VAL A 59 15.13 -0.15 15.90
N PHE A 60 14.09 -0.22 16.72
CA PHE A 60 12.73 0.03 16.25
C PHE A 60 12.64 1.43 15.63
N GLY A 61 11.96 1.56 14.49
CA GLY A 61 11.65 2.86 13.92
C GLY A 61 10.77 3.68 14.86
N SER A 62 11.04 4.96 14.96
CA SER A 62 10.17 5.87 15.72
C SER A 62 8.93 6.27 14.94
N HIS A 63 8.96 6.15 13.61
CA HIS A 63 7.87 6.53 12.73
C HIS A 63 7.58 5.41 11.72
N ALA A 64 6.33 5.35 11.30
CA ALA A 64 5.86 4.54 10.19
C ALA A 64 4.96 5.38 9.30
N ILE A 65 5.04 5.17 8.00
CA ILE A 65 4.17 5.81 7.01
C ILE A 65 3.74 4.78 5.97
N ALA A 66 2.45 4.83 5.62
CA ALA A 66 1.91 4.15 4.45
C ALA A 66 1.02 5.14 3.71
N THR A 67 1.14 5.21 2.40
CA THR A 67 0.29 6.06 1.58
C THR A 67 0.08 5.41 0.22
N SER A 68 -1.13 5.56 -0.31
CA SER A 68 -1.45 5.15 -1.67
C SER A 68 -2.31 6.17 -2.38
N ILE A 69 -2.21 6.19 -3.69
CA ILE A 69 -3.11 6.91 -4.59
C ILE A 69 -3.35 6.08 -5.83
N GLU A 70 -4.61 5.99 -6.22
CA GLU A 70 -5.04 5.39 -7.47
C GLU A 70 -5.95 6.37 -8.19
N VAL A 71 -5.72 6.55 -9.49
CA VAL A 71 -6.55 7.40 -10.36
C VAL A 71 -6.88 6.63 -11.62
N GLY A 72 -8.16 6.57 -11.96
CA GLY A 72 -8.67 5.93 -13.17
C GLY A 72 -9.64 6.82 -13.94
N TYR A 73 -9.69 6.63 -15.24
CA TYR A 73 -10.61 7.31 -16.15
C TYR A 73 -11.34 6.32 -17.05
N ASP A 74 -12.67 6.45 -17.14
CA ASP A 74 -13.50 5.64 -18.03
C ASP A 74 -13.40 6.16 -19.49
N ILE A 75 -12.55 5.51 -20.28
CA ILE A 75 -12.37 5.90 -21.69
C ILE A 75 -13.56 5.57 -22.58
N PHE A 76 -14.41 4.58 -22.20
CA PHE A 76 -15.63 4.26 -22.96
C PHE A 76 -16.71 5.33 -22.81
N SER A 77 -16.60 6.18 -21.79
CA SER A 77 -17.47 7.35 -21.66
C SER A 77 -17.45 8.28 -22.87
N GLN A 78 -16.36 8.26 -23.64
CA GLN A 78 -16.19 9.07 -24.84
C GLN A 78 -16.86 8.45 -26.09
N ILE A 79 -17.25 7.17 -26.03
CA ILE A 79 -17.81 6.43 -27.15
C ILE A 79 -19.32 6.24 -26.93
N ALA A 80 -20.15 6.97 -27.68
CA ALA A 80 -21.60 7.02 -27.48
C ALA A 80 -22.27 5.63 -27.45
N LYS A 81 -21.87 4.71 -28.34
CA LYS A 81 -22.41 3.34 -28.40
C LYS A 81 -22.10 2.55 -27.14
N LEU A 82 -20.83 2.52 -26.69
CA LEU A 82 -20.40 1.76 -25.52
C LEU A 82 -20.99 2.33 -24.23
N ARG A 83 -21.13 3.65 -24.15
CA ARG A 83 -21.85 4.33 -23.07
C ARG A 83 -23.33 3.96 -23.03
N ALA A 84 -23.99 3.86 -24.18
CA ALA A 84 -25.39 3.44 -24.26
C ALA A 84 -25.56 1.98 -23.79
N ASP A 85 -24.61 1.10 -24.12
CA ASP A 85 -24.57 -0.29 -23.69
C ASP A 85 -24.11 -0.45 -22.22
N ARG A 86 -23.90 0.66 -21.49
CA ARG A 86 -23.41 0.70 -20.08
C ARG A 86 -22.07 0.01 -19.86
N GLN A 87 -21.30 -0.22 -20.90
CA GLN A 87 -19.94 -0.74 -20.77
C GLN A 87 -18.99 0.36 -20.29
N LYS A 88 -18.01 -0.04 -19.48
CA LYS A 88 -16.96 0.87 -18.98
C LYS A 88 -15.59 0.24 -19.16
N LEU A 89 -14.62 1.07 -19.46
CA LEU A 89 -13.21 0.69 -19.46
C LEU A 89 -12.40 1.76 -18.74
N TYR A 90 -12.03 1.47 -17.50
CA TYR A 90 -11.12 2.32 -16.75
C TYR A 90 -9.68 1.99 -17.09
N VAL A 91 -8.93 2.98 -17.51
CA VAL A 91 -7.47 2.97 -17.49
C VAL A 91 -7.05 3.61 -16.18
N PHE A 92 -6.21 2.96 -15.40
CA PHE A 92 -5.80 3.47 -14.09
C PHE A 92 -4.29 3.43 -13.89
N GLY A 93 -3.83 4.34 -13.03
CA GLY A 93 -2.50 4.35 -12.44
C GLY A 93 -2.60 4.30 -10.92
N HIS A 94 -1.67 3.59 -10.30
CA HIS A 94 -1.60 3.41 -8.86
C HIS A 94 -0.16 3.62 -8.38
N PHE A 95 -0.03 4.34 -7.28
CA PHE A 95 1.24 4.49 -6.56
C PHE A 95 1.03 4.19 -5.09
N GLU A 96 1.97 3.46 -4.49
CA GLU A 96 1.98 3.17 -3.07
C GLU A 96 3.40 3.37 -2.52
N TYR A 97 3.47 3.96 -1.35
CA TYR A 97 4.69 4.07 -0.56
C TYR A 97 4.45 3.54 0.85
N TYR A 98 5.36 2.73 1.31
CA TYR A 98 5.32 2.15 2.63
C TYR A 98 6.71 2.18 3.26
N ASN A 99 6.79 2.60 4.53
CA ASN A 99 7.99 2.48 5.34
C ASN A 99 7.60 2.37 6.82
N SER A 100 7.78 1.20 7.41
CA SER A 100 7.40 0.92 8.80
C SER A 100 8.52 1.21 9.80
N CYS A 101 9.70 1.65 9.37
CA CYS A 101 10.86 1.73 10.25
C CYS A 101 11.70 3.00 10.02
N ILE A 102 11.03 4.15 9.94
CA ILE A 102 11.68 5.46 9.78
C ILE A 102 12.36 5.85 11.09
N GLY A 103 13.59 6.39 11.00
CA GLY A 103 14.39 6.81 12.15
C GLY A 103 15.15 5.67 12.83
N SER A 104 15.16 4.47 12.23
CA SER A 104 16.07 3.40 12.63
C SER A 104 17.41 3.54 11.91
N SER A 105 18.46 2.91 12.47
CA SER A 105 19.79 2.86 11.84
C SER A 105 19.79 2.05 10.52
N LYS A 106 18.73 1.26 10.29
CA LYS A 106 18.59 0.37 9.14
C LYS A 106 17.16 0.44 8.60
N GLU A 107 16.94 1.27 7.59
CA GLU A 107 15.65 1.43 6.93
C GLU A 107 15.46 0.39 5.80
N TYR A 108 15.33 -0.89 6.14
CA TYR A 108 15.12 -1.95 5.13
C TYR A 108 13.67 -2.10 4.67
N THR A 109 12.75 -1.47 5.36
CA THR A 109 11.32 -1.69 5.15
C THR A 109 10.68 -0.74 4.12
N SER A 110 11.47 0.16 3.54
CA SER A 110 10.95 1.09 2.52
C SER A 110 10.62 0.37 1.23
N LYS A 111 9.37 0.51 0.79
CA LYS A 111 8.85 -0.07 -0.45
C LYS A 111 8.07 0.97 -1.23
N LYS A 112 8.24 0.97 -2.55
CA LYS A 112 7.44 1.73 -3.50
C LYS A 112 6.80 0.77 -4.49
N ILE A 113 5.52 0.98 -4.79
CA ILE A 113 4.80 0.22 -5.80
C ILE A 113 4.28 1.21 -6.84
N PHE A 114 4.54 0.91 -8.09
CA PHE A 114 3.96 1.58 -9.24
C PHE A 114 3.14 0.54 -9.98
N ALA A 115 1.88 0.81 -10.22
CA ALA A 115 1.04 -0.07 -10.99
C ALA A 115 0.21 0.71 -12.00
N GLY A 116 -0.19 0.05 -13.06
CA GLY A 116 -1.12 0.59 -14.04
C GLY A 116 -1.84 -0.56 -14.71
N GLY A 117 -3.05 -0.29 -15.15
CA GLY A 117 -3.87 -1.35 -15.71
C GLY A 117 -5.20 -0.90 -16.27
N LEU A 118 -6.01 -1.92 -16.53
CA LEU A 118 -7.32 -1.81 -17.13
C LEU A 118 -8.35 -2.54 -16.27
N ASN A 119 -9.51 -1.91 -16.07
CA ASN A 119 -10.70 -2.53 -15.48
C ASN A 119 -11.82 -2.43 -16.50
N TYR A 120 -12.14 -3.54 -17.18
CA TYR A 120 -13.21 -3.61 -18.17
C TYR A 120 -14.48 -4.17 -17.55
N TYR A 121 -15.57 -3.44 -17.70
CA TYR A 121 -16.91 -3.81 -17.26
C TYR A 121 -17.79 -4.07 -18.49
N PRO A 122 -17.85 -5.31 -19.01
CA PRO A 122 -18.80 -5.69 -20.07
C PRO A 122 -20.25 -5.58 -19.58
N LEU A 123 -20.47 -5.82 -18.30
CA LEU A 123 -21.74 -5.67 -17.58
C LEU A 123 -21.46 -4.94 -16.26
N PRO A 124 -22.44 -4.24 -15.67
CA PRO A 124 -22.25 -3.55 -14.40
C PRO A 124 -21.75 -4.43 -13.25
N GLN A 125 -22.08 -5.74 -13.29
CA GLN A 125 -21.75 -6.71 -12.26
C GLN A 125 -20.43 -7.45 -12.51
N VAL A 126 -19.87 -7.39 -13.72
CA VAL A 126 -18.68 -8.16 -14.10
C VAL A 126 -17.53 -7.22 -14.39
N CYS A 127 -16.39 -7.45 -13.78
CA CYS A 127 -15.16 -6.71 -14.04
C CYS A 127 -14.04 -7.67 -14.44
N VAL A 128 -13.46 -7.47 -15.61
CA VAL A 128 -12.22 -8.10 -16.03
C VAL A 128 -11.08 -7.14 -15.78
N LYS A 129 -10.07 -7.57 -15.03
CA LYS A 129 -8.92 -6.75 -14.61
C LYS A 129 -7.65 -7.24 -15.24
N ALA A 130 -6.81 -6.32 -15.67
CA ALA A 130 -5.43 -6.58 -16.03
C ALA A 130 -4.56 -5.47 -15.44
N GLU A 131 -3.53 -5.83 -14.68
CA GLU A 131 -2.65 -4.91 -13.99
C GLU A 131 -1.21 -5.35 -14.13
N TYR A 132 -0.34 -4.43 -14.46
CA TYR A 132 1.09 -4.58 -14.32
C TYR A 132 1.57 -3.74 -13.15
N SER A 133 2.33 -4.33 -12.24
CA SER A 133 2.92 -3.65 -11.09
C SER A 133 4.43 -3.87 -11.01
N TYR A 134 5.12 -2.86 -10.53
CA TYR A 134 6.54 -2.88 -10.26
C TYR A 134 6.79 -2.46 -8.83
N ARG A 135 7.34 -3.38 -8.03
CA ARG A 135 7.66 -3.17 -6.62
C ARG A 135 9.14 -2.92 -6.47
N LYS A 136 9.48 -1.74 -5.96
CA LYS A 136 10.85 -1.34 -5.69
C LYS A 136 11.14 -1.39 -4.21
N PHE A 137 12.15 -2.17 -3.84
CA PHE A 137 12.62 -2.32 -2.47
C PHE A 137 13.91 -1.53 -2.23
N LYS A 138 14.17 -1.17 -0.96
CA LYS A 138 15.44 -0.53 -0.59
C LYS A 138 16.52 -1.60 -0.39
N SER A 139 17.55 -1.56 -1.21
CA SER A 139 18.90 -2.13 -1.15
C SER A 139 19.18 -3.61 -0.88
N GLN A 140 18.33 -4.41 -0.25
CA GLN A 140 18.63 -5.83 0.07
C GLN A 140 17.79 -6.84 -0.69
N TYR A 141 16.73 -6.39 -1.31
CA TYR A 141 15.77 -7.22 -2.02
C TYR A 141 15.75 -6.87 -3.50
N ASN A 142 15.52 -7.87 -4.32
CA ASN A 142 15.32 -7.65 -5.74
C ASN A 142 13.99 -6.94 -5.97
N ASP A 143 13.97 -6.06 -6.96
CA ASP A 143 12.73 -5.47 -7.44
C ASP A 143 11.83 -6.55 -8.06
N GLU A 144 10.52 -6.43 -7.87
CA GLU A 144 9.56 -7.47 -8.27
C GLU A 144 8.54 -6.90 -9.27
N PRO A 145 8.66 -7.22 -10.57
CA PRO A 145 7.59 -7.01 -11.53
C PRO A 145 6.51 -8.09 -11.36
N ALA A 146 5.24 -7.72 -11.53
CA ALA A 146 4.14 -8.67 -11.53
C ALA A 146 3.07 -8.27 -12.56
N LEU A 147 2.50 -9.27 -13.24
CA LEU A 147 1.33 -9.15 -14.09
C LEU A 147 0.17 -9.91 -13.44
N ASN A 148 -0.92 -9.23 -13.19
CA ASN A 148 -2.11 -9.77 -12.56
C ASN A 148 -3.27 -9.68 -13.55
N ILE A 149 -4.00 -10.79 -13.74
CA ILE A 149 -5.24 -10.84 -14.51
C ILE A 149 -6.29 -11.49 -13.64
N GLY A 150 -7.49 -10.93 -13.61
CA GLY A 150 -8.56 -11.44 -12.78
C GLY A 150 -9.93 -11.08 -13.30
N VAL A 151 -10.93 -11.81 -12.82
CA VAL A 151 -12.34 -11.53 -13.05
C VAL A 151 -13.02 -11.39 -11.69
N ALA A 152 -13.82 -10.34 -11.54
CA ALA A 152 -14.62 -10.10 -10.35
C ALA A 152 -16.11 -10.03 -10.74
N TYR A 153 -16.96 -10.61 -9.92
CA TYR A 153 -18.41 -10.52 -10.03
C TYR A 153 -18.98 -9.90 -8.75
N GLN A 154 -19.90 -8.94 -8.93
CA GLN A 154 -20.63 -8.32 -7.84
C GLN A 154 -22.13 -8.58 -8.04
N GLY A 155 -22.70 -9.48 -7.25
CA GLY A 155 -24.11 -9.85 -7.30
C GLY A 155 -24.49 -10.75 -6.15
N GLN A 156 -25.79 -11.00 -6.00
CA GLN A 156 -26.30 -12.01 -5.08
C GLN A 156 -26.34 -13.36 -5.83
N PHE A 157 -25.77 -14.38 -5.24
CA PHE A 157 -26.03 -15.75 -5.64
C PHE A 157 -27.33 -16.17 -4.96
N LEU A 158 -28.39 -16.37 -5.75
CA LEU A 158 -29.67 -16.94 -5.28
C LEU A 158 -29.49 -18.43 -5.07
#